data_33d162cdd7984026ed8822a6d68e5226
#
_entry.id   33d162cdd7984026ed8822a6d68e5226
#
_cell.length_a   1.000
_cell.length_b   1.000
_cell.length_c   1.000
_cell.angle_alpha   90.00
_cell.angle_beta   90.00
_cell.angle_gamma   90.00
#
_symmetry.space_group_name_H-M   'P 1'
#
loop_
_entity.id
_entity.type
_entity.pdbx_description
1 polymer ?
#
loop_
_entity_poly.entity_id
_entity_poly.type
_entity_poly.pdbx_seq_one_letter_code
_entity_poly.pdbx_strand_id
1 'polypeptide(L)'
;MENKSNQGFLEKVFHLSENHTDVKTEIIAGITTFMTMAYILAVNPNILSATGMDRGAVFTATALASLVATLLMAAFANYPFVLAPGMGLNAYFAYTVVLQMGYTWQMALAAVFVEGLIFIALSLTNVREAIFNAIPMNLKHAVSAGIGLFIAFIGLQNAKIVVESATLVSVFSFKGSLEAGTFNS
;
A
#
# COMPACT_ATOMS: atom_id res chain seq x y z
N MET A 1 -12.38 -5.81 43.86
CA MET A 1 -13.57 -5.31 43.14
C MET A 1 -13.21 -3.94 42.59
N GLU A 2 -12.64 -3.91 41.42
CA GLU A 2 -12.24 -2.66 40.76
C GLU A 2 -13.47 -1.95 40.23
N ASN A 3 -13.49 -0.65 40.48
CA ASN A 3 -14.62 0.24 40.27
C ASN A 3 -14.94 0.40 38.76
N LYS A 4 -15.90 -0.36 38.25
CA LYS A 4 -16.36 -0.34 36.84
C LYS A 4 -17.07 0.96 36.39
N SER A 5 -17.10 2.01 37.24
CA SER A 5 -17.97 3.16 37.02
C SER A 5 -17.33 4.33 36.24
N ASN A 6 -16.07 4.24 35.79
CA ASN A 6 -15.41 5.34 35.10
C ASN A 6 -14.60 4.90 33.86
N GLN A 7 -15.08 3.90 33.14
CA GLN A 7 -14.48 3.55 31.85
C GLN A 7 -14.82 4.64 30.83
N GLY A 8 -13.80 5.37 30.38
CA GLY A 8 -13.94 6.41 29.35
C GLY A 8 -14.50 5.84 28.04
N PHE A 9 -15.05 6.70 27.19
CA PHE A 9 -15.62 6.31 25.88
C PHE A 9 -14.67 5.43 25.06
N LEU A 10 -13.37 5.76 25.08
CA LEU A 10 -12.32 5.00 24.35
C LEU A 10 -12.16 3.57 24.88
N GLU A 11 -12.25 3.38 26.17
CA GLU A 11 -12.19 2.05 26.78
C GLU A 11 -13.37 1.17 26.35
N LYS A 12 -14.57 1.75 26.28
CA LYS A 12 -15.76 1.02 25.84
C LYS A 12 -15.75 0.61 24.38
N VAL A 13 -15.11 1.43 23.52
CA VAL A 13 -15.08 1.19 22.06
C VAL A 13 -13.91 0.31 21.67
N PHE A 14 -12.73 0.55 22.24
CA PHE A 14 -11.49 -0.10 21.81
C PHE A 14 -10.95 -1.18 22.76
N HIS A 15 -11.60 -1.41 23.92
CA HIS A 15 -11.22 -2.44 24.87
C HIS A 15 -9.74 -2.40 25.26
N LEU A 16 -9.23 -1.20 25.58
CA LEU A 16 -7.80 -0.94 25.79
C LEU A 16 -7.22 -1.82 26.90
N SER A 17 -7.95 -1.97 28.00
CA SER A 17 -7.52 -2.80 29.14
C SER A 17 -7.44 -4.30 28.78
N GLU A 18 -8.35 -4.80 27.96
CA GLU A 18 -8.33 -6.18 27.48
C GLU A 18 -7.17 -6.43 26.52
N ASN A 19 -6.80 -5.43 25.74
CA ASN A 19 -5.68 -5.46 24.82
C ASN A 19 -4.33 -5.10 25.47
N HIS A 20 -4.29 -4.95 26.82
CA HIS A 20 -3.10 -4.59 27.58
C HIS A 20 -2.38 -3.33 27.06
N THR A 21 -3.13 -2.32 26.65
CA THR A 21 -2.63 -1.06 26.06
C THR A 21 -3.25 0.16 26.75
N ASP A 22 -2.75 1.35 26.42
CA ASP A 22 -3.26 2.62 26.89
C ASP A 22 -3.36 3.63 25.75
N VAL A 23 -4.12 4.70 25.94
CA VAL A 23 -4.38 5.72 24.91
C VAL A 23 -3.08 6.31 24.35
N LYS A 24 -2.08 6.53 25.20
CA LYS A 24 -0.80 7.09 24.78
C LYS A 24 -0.04 6.16 23.85
N THR A 25 0.00 4.88 24.21
CA THR A 25 0.64 3.82 23.40
C THR A 25 -0.06 3.68 22.04
N GLU A 26 -1.38 3.69 22.01
CA GLU A 26 -2.16 3.61 20.76
C GLU A 26 -1.95 4.82 19.85
N ILE A 27 -1.88 6.03 20.39
CA ILE A 27 -1.57 7.23 19.60
C ILE A 27 -0.16 7.14 19.00
N ILE A 28 0.84 6.74 19.80
CA ILE A 28 2.22 6.61 19.31
C ILE A 28 2.30 5.51 18.24
N ALA A 29 1.66 4.38 18.45
CA ALA A 29 1.58 3.28 17.49
C ALA A 29 0.91 3.74 16.19
N GLY A 30 -0.21 4.46 16.27
CA GLY A 30 -0.92 5.01 15.11
C GLY A 30 -0.04 6.00 14.32
N ILE A 31 0.66 6.91 14.98
CA ILE A 31 1.59 7.84 14.32
C ILE A 31 2.73 7.07 13.64
N THR A 32 3.32 6.09 14.32
CA THR A 32 4.40 5.26 13.76
C THR A 32 3.93 4.49 12.53
N THR A 33 2.77 3.86 12.61
CA THR A 33 2.17 3.12 11.49
C THR A 33 1.84 4.05 10.32
N PHE A 34 1.29 5.24 10.59
CA PHE A 34 1.05 6.25 9.56
C PHE A 34 2.34 6.67 8.86
N MET A 35 3.40 6.98 9.62
CA MET A 35 4.68 7.39 9.02
C MET A 35 5.29 6.31 8.13
N THR A 36 5.16 5.03 8.49
CA THR A 36 5.64 3.93 7.66
C THR A 36 4.87 3.78 6.36
N MET A 37 3.60 4.21 6.31
CA MET A 37 2.72 4.12 5.13
C MET A 37 2.59 5.41 4.35
N ALA A 38 2.99 6.56 4.92
CA ALA A 38 2.80 7.89 4.31
C ALA A 38 3.48 8.03 2.93
N TYR A 39 4.57 7.30 2.69
CA TYR A 39 5.26 7.31 1.39
C TYR A 39 4.34 6.93 0.21
N ILE A 40 3.28 6.15 0.45
CA ILE A 40 2.36 5.70 -0.60
C ILE A 40 1.61 6.88 -1.23
N LEU A 41 1.38 7.94 -0.46
CA LEU A 41 0.73 9.16 -0.95
C LEU A 41 1.58 9.88 -2.01
N ALA A 42 2.89 9.68 -1.99
CA ALA A 42 3.79 10.21 -3.01
C ALA A 42 4.01 9.22 -4.16
N VAL A 43 4.25 7.94 -3.84
CA VAL A 43 4.65 6.93 -4.82
C VAL A 43 3.46 6.47 -5.68
N ASN A 44 2.29 6.29 -5.09
CA ASN A 44 1.11 5.84 -5.84
C ASN A 44 0.68 6.82 -6.96
N PRO A 45 0.57 8.14 -6.70
CA PRO A 45 0.33 9.10 -7.77
C PRO A 45 1.41 9.12 -8.85
N ASN A 46 2.68 8.91 -8.48
CA ASN A 46 3.76 8.84 -9.47
C ASN A 46 3.62 7.64 -10.40
N ILE A 47 3.28 6.46 -9.88
CA ILE A 47 3.09 5.25 -10.69
C ILE A 47 1.86 5.40 -11.60
N LEU A 48 0.73 5.79 -11.04
CA LEU A 48 -0.52 5.84 -11.78
C LEU A 48 -0.60 7.02 -12.77
N SER A 49 0.09 8.13 -12.50
CA SER A 49 0.13 9.26 -13.46
C SER A 49 0.83 8.91 -14.76
N ALA A 50 1.69 7.88 -14.80
CA ALA A 50 2.28 7.37 -16.03
C ALA A 50 1.23 6.85 -17.03
N THR A 51 0.03 6.52 -16.58
CA THR A 51 -1.11 6.08 -17.43
C THR A 51 -1.93 7.24 -18.00
N GLY A 52 -1.56 8.50 -17.72
CA GLY A 52 -2.32 9.69 -18.09
C GLY A 52 -3.40 10.11 -17.07
N MET A 53 -3.45 9.47 -15.89
CA MET A 53 -4.32 9.90 -14.80
C MET A 53 -3.79 11.21 -14.18
N ASP A 54 -4.71 12.09 -13.75
CA ASP A 54 -4.32 13.30 -13.02
C ASP A 54 -3.70 12.96 -11.68
N ARG A 55 -2.49 13.46 -11.45
CA ARG A 55 -1.72 13.16 -10.24
C ARG A 55 -2.40 13.63 -8.95
N GLY A 56 -3.06 14.79 -8.99
CA GLY A 56 -3.77 15.35 -7.84
C GLY A 56 -5.02 14.53 -7.51
N ALA A 57 -5.76 14.11 -8.53
CA ALA A 57 -6.92 13.24 -8.36
C ALA A 57 -6.52 11.88 -7.76
N VAL A 58 -5.43 11.27 -8.25
CA VAL A 58 -4.91 10.01 -7.70
C VAL A 58 -4.46 10.17 -6.26
N PHE A 59 -3.76 11.26 -5.92
CA PHE A 59 -3.36 11.56 -4.54
C PHE A 59 -4.59 11.62 -3.61
N THR A 60 -5.59 12.41 -3.99
CA THR A 60 -6.81 12.58 -3.19
C THR A 60 -7.58 11.26 -3.06
N ALA A 61 -7.74 10.50 -4.15
CA ALA A 61 -8.40 9.20 -4.13
C ALA A 61 -7.65 8.19 -3.23
N THR A 62 -6.31 8.15 -3.31
CA THR A 62 -5.48 7.30 -2.46
C THR A 62 -5.64 7.65 -0.98
N ALA A 63 -5.60 8.94 -0.64
CA ALA A 63 -5.75 9.40 0.74
C ALA A 63 -7.14 9.08 1.30
N LEU A 64 -8.20 9.37 0.54
CA LEU A 64 -9.58 9.10 0.96
C LEU A 64 -9.87 7.60 1.08
N ALA A 65 -9.44 6.79 0.12
CA ALA A 65 -9.63 5.34 0.17
C ALA A 65 -8.91 4.73 1.38
N SER A 66 -7.66 5.13 1.64
CA SER A 66 -6.89 4.67 2.79
C SER A 66 -7.52 5.12 4.12
N LEU A 67 -8.01 6.36 4.19
CA LEU A 67 -8.71 6.88 5.37
C LEU A 67 -9.96 6.05 5.67
N VAL A 68 -10.84 5.88 4.68
CA VAL A 68 -12.09 5.13 4.86
C VAL A 68 -11.81 3.68 5.24
N ALA A 69 -10.90 3.01 4.54
CA ALA A 69 -10.54 1.61 4.81
C ALA A 69 -9.95 1.45 6.22
N THR A 70 -9.05 2.36 6.64
CA THR A 70 -8.44 2.33 7.98
C THR A 70 -9.47 2.60 9.07
N LEU A 71 -10.39 3.56 8.87
CA LEU A 71 -11.47 3.83 9.82
C LEU A 71 -12.41 2.63 9.95
N LEU A 72 -12.77 1.97 8.86
CA LEU A 72 -13.58 0.75 8.89
C LEU A 72 -12.86 -0.39 9.63
N MET A 73 -11.55 -0.55 9.40
CA MET A 73 -10.74 -1.53 10.12
C MET A 73 -10.74 -1.25 11.63
N ALA A 74 -10.52 0.00 12.02
CA ALA A 74 -10.51 0.38 13.44
C ALA A 74 -11.89 0.22 14.09
N ALA A 75 -12.98 0.62 13.40
CA ALA A 75 -14.32 0.63 13.96
C ALA A 75 -14.97 -0.75 14.04
N PHE A 76 -14.75 -1.62 13.04
CA PHE A 76 -15.42 -2.91 12.95
C PHE A 76 -14.54 -4.09 13.36
N ALA A 77 -13.25 -4.04 13.03
CA ALA A 77 -12.35 -5.14 13.33
C ALA A 77 -11.51 -4.91 14.61
N ASN A 78 -11.45 -3.69 15.10
CA ASN A 78 -10.65 -3.29 16.26
C ASN A 78 -9.17 -3.73 16.15
N TYR A 79 -8.59 -3.64 14.93
CA TYR A 79 -7.18 -3.95 14.68
C TYR A 79 -6.39 -2.69 14.36
N PRO A 80 -5.13 -2.57 14.85
CA PRO A 80 -4.28 -1.39 14.65
C PRO A 80 -3.56 -1.40 13.30
N PHE A 81 -4.26 -1.74 12.21
CA PHE A 81 -3.68 -1.79 10.88
C PHE A 81 -4.10 -0.59 10.03
N VAL A 82 -3.12 0.08 9.43
CA VAL A 82 -3.36 1.06 8.37
C VAL A 82 -3.54 0.32 7.05
N LEU A 83 -4.61 0.62 6.35
CA LEU A 83 -4.89 0.06 5.03
C LEU A 83 -4.57 1.06 3.93
N ALA A 84 -3.82 0.61 2.94
CA ALA A 84 -3.44 1.41 1.79
C ALA A 84 -3.37 0.55 0.51
N PRO A 85 -3.44 1.15 -0.70
CA PRO A 85 -3.34 0.44 -1.96
C PRO A 85 -2.05 -0.36 -2.10
N GLY A 86 -2.12 -1.55 -2.70
CA GLY A 86 -0.96 -2.42 -2.92
C GLY A 86 -0.09 -1.95 -4.07
N MET A 87 1.16 -1.58 -3.80
CA MET A 87 2.09 -1.01 -4.78
C MET A 87 2.38 -1.95 -5.96
N GLY A 88 2.53 -3.26 -5.71
CA GLY A 88 2.81 -4.25 -6.75
C GLY A 88 1.69 -4.33 -7.79
N LEU A 89 0.44 -4.35 -7.33
CA LEU A 89 -0.72 -4.37 -8.21
C LEU A 89 -0.90 -3.06 -8.97
N ASN A 90 -0.60 -1.92 -8.34
CA ASN A 90 -0.68 -0.62 -8.99
C ASN A 90 0.40 -0.47 -10.08
N ALA A 91 1.60 -1.00 -9.85
CA ALA A 91 2.64 -1.06 -10.88
C ALA A 91 2.23 -1.98 -12.05
N TYR A 92 1.68 -3.16 -11.76
CA TYR A 92 1.14 -4.05 -12.79
C TYR A 92 0.02 -3.37 -13.58
N PHE A 93 -0.92 -2.71 -12.91
CA PHE A 93 -1.98 -1.91 -13.55
C PHE A 93 -1.40 -0.87 -14.51
N ALA A 94 -0.46 -0.05 -14.04
CA ALA A 94 0.07 1.04 -14.81
C ALA A 94 0.93 0.55 -15.98
N TYR A 95 1.94 -0.25 -15.70
CA TYR A 95 2.96 -0.60 -16.69
C TYR A 95 2.53 -1.75 -17.59
N THR A 96 1.88 -2.79 -17.05
CA THR A 96 1.50 -3.94 -17.85
C THR A 96 0.15 -3.73 -18.53
N VAL A 97 -0.90 -3.42 -17.76
CA VAL A 97 -2.26 -3.38 -18.32
C VAL A 97 -2.45 -2.15 -19.21
N VAL A 98 -2.08 -0.96 -18.72
CA VAL A 98 -2.33 0.28 -19.49
C VAL A 98 -1.24 0.52 -20.53
N LEU A 99 0.04 0.56 -20.14
CA LEU A 99 1.11 0.96 -21.06
C LEU A 99 1.51 -0.15 -22.02
N GLN A 100 1.63 -1.39 -21.57
CA GLN A 100 2.10 -2.49 -22.41
C GLN A 100 0.97 -3.14 -23.23
N MET A 101 -0.19 -3.42 -22.62
CA MET A 101 -1.34 -4.00 -23.30
C MET A 101 -2.17 -2.97 -24.06
N GLY A 102 -1.97 -1.66 -23.84
CA GLY A 102 -2.63 -0.58 -24.55
C GLY A 102 -4.09 -0.32 -24.14
N TYR A 103 -4.55 -0.85 -23.00
CA TYR A 103 -5.88 -0.52 -22.51
C TYR A 103 -5.92 0.89 -21.94
N THR A 104 -7.07 1.54 -22.05
CA THR A 104 -7.28 2.83 -21.39
C THR A 104 -7.36 2.61 -19.87
N TRP A 105 -6.86 3.59 -19.09
CA TRP A 105 -6.91 3.49 -17.63
C TRP A 105 -8.35 3.42 -17.10
N GLN A 106 -9.34 3.97 -17.83
CA GLN A 106 -10.75 3.87 -17.48
C GLN A 106 -11.27 2.43 -17.57
N MET A 107 -10.91 1.70 -18.65
CA MET A 107 -11.28 0.29 -18.80
C MET A 107 -10.61 -0.57 -17.71
N ALA A 108 -9.34 -0.31 -17.42
CA ALA A 108 -8.61 -1.01 -16.40
C ALA A 108 -9.20 -0.75 -14.99
N LEU A 109 -9.62 0.49 -14.68
CA LEU A 109 -10.31 0.79 -13.42
C LEU A 109 -11.69 0.13 -13.33
N ALA A 110 -12.43 0.05 -14.44
CA ALA A 110 -13.69 -0.68 -14.46
C ALA A 110 -13.50 -2.17 -14.14
N ALA A 111 -12.43 -2.78 -14.67
CA ALA A 111 -12.08 -4.16 -14.35
C ALA A 111 -11.73 -4.34 -12.85
N VAL A 112 -10.94 -3.42 -12.27
CA VAL A 112 -10.64 -3.42 -10.82
C VAL A 112 -11.90 -3.24 -9.98
N PHE A 113 -12.85 -2.42 -10.42
CA PHE A 113 -14.12 -2.26 -9.72
C PHE A 113 -14.92 -3.56 -9.70
N VAL A 114 -15.02 -4.25 -10.84
CA VAL A 114 -15.69 -5.56 -10.95
C VAL A 114 -14.98 -6.60 -10.07
N GLU A 115 -13.65 -6.62 -10.09
CA GLU A 115 -12.84 -7.48 -9.22
C GLU A 115 -13.18 -7.23 -7.74
N GLY A 116 -13.28 -5.96 -7.34
CA GLY A 116 -13.67 -5.59 -5.97
C GLY A 116 -15.05 -6.12 -5.58
N LEU A 117 -16.04 -6.06 -6.48
CA LEU A 117 -17.37 -6.63 -6.23
C LEU A 117 -17.32 -8.15 -6.08
N ILE A 118 -16.59 -8.83 -6.95
CA ILE A 118 -16.37 -10.27 -6.86
C ILE A 118 -15.69 -10.62 -5.54
N PHE A 119 -14.68 -9.85 -5.15
CA PHE A 119 -13.96 -10.06 -3.89
C PHE A 119 -14.87 -9.89 -2.65
N ILE A 120 -15.78 -8.91 -2.66
CA ILE A 120 -16.78 -8.76 -1.61
C ILE A 120 -17.70 -9.98 -1.56
N ALA A 121 -18.22 -10.43 -2.72
CA ALA A 121 -19.08 -11.61 -2.79
C ALA A 121 -18.36 -12.87 -2.28
N LEU A 122 -17.09 -13.07 -2.64
CA LEU A 122 -16.29 -14.19 -2.14
C LEU A 122 -15.98 -14.07 -0.64
N SER A 123 -15.88 -12.85 -0.10
CA SER A 123 -15.64 -12.62 1.32
C SER A 123 -16.85 -12.91 2.20
N LEU A 124 -18.06 -12.85 1.65
CA LEU A 124 -19.29 -13.28 2.33
C LEU A 124 -19.43 -14.81 2.41
N THR A 125 -18.60 -15.53 1.68
CA THR A 125 -18.53 -16.99 1.68
C THR A 125 -17.20 -17.44 2.26
N ASN A 126 -17.09 -18.68 2.75
CA ASN A 126 -15.84 -19.22 3.29
C ASN A 126 -14.79 -19.54 2.21
N VAL A 127 -15.06 -19.22 0.95
CA VAL A 127 -14.17 -19.49 -0.19
C VAL A 127 -12.84 -18.73 -0.04
N ARG A 128 -12.89 -17.47 0.41
CA ARG A 128 -11.66 -16.67 0.65
C ARG A 128 -10.73 -17.32 1.66
N GLU A 129 -11.29 -17.82 2.76
CA GLU A 129 -10.50 -18.52 3.80
C GLU A 129 -9.91 -19.83 3.26
N ALA A 130 -10.68 -20.59 2.49
CA ALA A 130 -10.22 -21.82 1.85
C ALA A 130 -9.07 -21.55 0.87
N ILE A 131 -9.14 -20.50 0.04
CA ILE A 131 -8.06 -20.10 -0.88
C ILE A 131 -6.82 -19.68 -0.07
N PHE A 132 -6.98 -18.85 0.96
CA PHE A 132 -5.86 -18.41 1.79
C PHE A 132 -5.16 -19.58 2.49
N ASN A 133 -5.92 -20.54 3.00
CA ASN A 133 -5.40 -21.73 3.66
C ASN A 133 -4.75 -22.74 2.70
N ALA A 134 -5.16 -22.73 1.43
CA ALA A 134 -4.52 -23.55 0.39
C ALA A 134 -3.10 -23.09 0.02
N ILE A 135 -2.75 -21.82 0.33
CA ILE A 135 -1.41 -21.29 0.02
C ILE A 135 -0.40 -21.82 1.04
N PRO A 136 0.68 -22.52 0.59
CA PRO A 136 1.73 -23.00 1.48
C PRO A 136 2.40 -21.89 2.29
N MET A 137 2.76 -22.14 3.54
CA MET A 137 3.38 -21.15 4.43
C MET A 137 4.67 -20.57 3.85
N ASN A 138 5.50 -21.41 3.20
CA ASN A 138 6.72 -20.94 2.57
C ASN A 138 6.46 -19.89 1.47
N LEU A 139 5.37 -20.05 0.72
CA LEU A 139 4.97 -19.07 -0.29
C LEU A 139 4.47 -17.76 0.35
N LYS A 140 3.75 -17.84 1.46
CA LYS A 140 3.34 -16.64 2.22
C LYS A 140 4.54 -15.83 2.70
N HIS A 141 5.57 -16.49 3.22
CA HIS A 141 6.82 -15.83 3.64
C HIS A 141 7.60 -15.27 2.44
N ALA A 142 7.67 -16.01 1.33
CA ALA A 142 8.32 -15.54 0.12
C ALA A 142 7.65 -14.30 -0.48
N VAL A 143 6.32 -14.24 -0.47
CA VAL A 143 5.55 -13.06 -0.91
C VAL A 143 5.88 -11.84 -0.04
N SER A 144 5.91 -12.00 1.28
CA SER A 144 6.24 -10.90 2.20
C SER A 144 7.66 -10.36 1.96
N ALA A 145 8.63 -11.25 1.80
CA ALA A 145 10.00 -10.87 1.46
C ALA A 145 10.09 -10.18 0.08
N GLY A 146 9.37 -10.71 -0.92
CA GLY A 146 9.31 -10.14 -2.26
C GLY A 146 8.73 -8.73 -2.29
N ILE A 147 7.67 -8.48 -1.52
CA ILE A 147 7.08 -7.13 -1.39
C ILE A 147 8.10 -6.17 -0.76
N GLY A 148 8.80 -6.57 0.29
CA GLY A 148 9.83 -5.75 0.92
C GLY A 148 10.96 -5.38 -0.04
N LEU A 149 11.48 -6.35 -0.80
CA LEU A 149 12.51 -6.13 -1.82
C LEU A 149 12.00 -5.23 -2.96
N PHE A 150 10.76 -5.39 -3.39
CA PHE A 150 10.14 -4.55 -4.41
C PHE A 150 10.06 -3.08 -3.97
N ILE A 151 9.62 -2.82 -2.72
CA ILE A 151 9.56 -1.47 -2.16
C ILE A 151 10.97 -0.86 -2.07
N ALA A 152 11.95 -1.63 -1.62
CA ALA A 152 13.34 -1.19 -1.56
C ALA A 152 13.87 -0.84 -2.96
N PHE A 153 13.59 -1.65 -3.97
CA PHE A 153 14.00 -1.40 -5.35
C PHE A 153 13.37 -0.12 -5.91
N ILE A 154 12.06 0.10 -5.70
CA ILE A 154 11.40 1.35 -6.09
C ILE A 154 12.02 2.55 -5.38
N GLY A 155 12.36 2.42 -4.09
CA GLY A 155 13.07 3.46 -3.36
C GLY A 155 14.42 3.82 -4.00
N LEU A 156 15.19 2.83 -4.40
CA LEU A 156 16.49 3.03 -5.08
C LEU A 156 16.33 3.67 -6.47
N GLN A 157 15.28 3.33 -7.20
CA GLN A 157 14.96 3.98 -8.49
C GLN A 157 14.54 5.44 -8.30
N ASN A 158 13.67 5.73 -7.34
CA ASN A 158 13.24 7.10 -7.04
C ASN A 158 14.41 7.98 -6.54
N ALA A 159 15.36 7.38 -5.81
CA ALA A 159 16.59 8.05 -5.40
C ALA A 159 17.62 8.19 -6.54
N LYS A 160 17.30 7.69 -7.74
CA LYS A 160 18.22 7.66 -8.91
C LYS A 160 19.53 6.92 -8.64
N ILE A 161 19.57 6.03 -7.65
CA ILE A 161 20.73 5.15 -7.38
C ILE A 161 20.74 4.00 -8.38
N VAL A 162 19.56 3.47 -8.70
CA VAL A 162 19.35 2.48 -9.77
C VAL A 162 18.69 3.20 -10.94
N VAL A 163 19.28 3.12 -12.09
CA VAL A 163 18.82 3.78 -13.34
C VAL A 163 18.62 2.78 -14.46
N GLU A 164 17.82 3.14 -15.45
CA GLU A 164 17.61 2.31 -16.65
C GLU A 164 18.91 2.08 -17.42
N SER A 165 19.05 0.89 -17.95
CA SER A 165 20.20 0.48 -18.75
C SER A 165 19.74 -0.48 -19.86
N ALA A 166 20.53 -0.61 -20.90
CA ALA A 166 20.30 -1.59 -21.96
C ALA A 166 20.22 -3.05 -21.45
N THR A 167 20.77 -3.32 -20.26
CA THR A 167 20.71 -4.59 -19.54
C THR A 167 19.69 -4.58 -18.39
N LEU A 168 18.57 -3.86 -18.52
CA LEU A 168 17.49 -3.64 -17.57
C LEU A 168 17.76 -2.51 -16.58
N VAL A 169 18.77 -2.63 -15.71
CA VAL A 169 19.12 -1.61 -14.71
C VAL A 169 20.62 -1.55 -14.48
N SER A 170 21.13 -0.39 -14.09
CA SER A 170 22.50 -0.19 -13.63
C SER A 170 22.54 0.72 -12.40
N VAL A 171 23.67 0.68 -11.68
CA VAL A 171 23.91 1.62 -10.60
C VAL A 171 24.40 2.94 -11.19
N PHE A 172 23.87 4.05 -10.69
CA PHE A 172 24.28 5.38 -11.13
C PHE A 172 25.78 5.58 -10.90
N SER A 173 26.50 6.02 -11.96
CA SER A 173 27.93 6.31 -11.92
C SER A 173 28.19 7.79 -11.95
N PHE A 174 28.67 8.38 -10.86
CA PHE A 174 29.09 9.77 -10.80
C PHE A 174 30.19 10.10 -11.83
N LYS A 175 31.11 9.18 -12.03
CA LYS A 175 32.22 9.36 -12.99
C LYS A 175 31.71 9.41 -14.43
N GLY A 176 30.82 8.52 -14.79
CA GLY A 176 30.23 8.49 -16.14
C GLY A 176 29.35 9.69 -16.43
N SER A 177 28.62 10.23 -15.47
CA SER A 177 27.80 11.43 -15.67
C SER A 177 28.59 12.72 -15.73
N LEU A 178 29.74 12.80 -15.06
CA LEU A 178 30.69 13.91 -15.18
C LEU A 178 31.35 13.92 -16.56
N GLU A 179 31.75 12.75 -17.07
CA GLU A 179 32.35 12.60 -18.40
C GLU A 179 31.33 12.85 -19.52
N ALA A 180 30.07 12.51 -19.31
CA ALA A 180 28.98 12.72 -20.27
C ALA A 180 28.33 14.13 -20.24
N GLY A 181 28.72 14.99 -19.27
CA GLY A 181 28.14 16.33 -19.14
C GLY A 181 26.66 16.37 -18.76
N THR A 182 26.09 15.27 -18.29
CA THR A 182 24.65 15.10 -18.02
C THR A 182 24.24 15.47 -16.58
N PHE A 183 25.04 16.27 -15.90
CA PHE A 183 24.76 16.68 -14.51
C PHE A 183 23.63 17.70 -14.36
N ASN A 184 22.99 18.15 -15.46
CA ASN A 184 22.02 19.24 -15.47
C ASN A 184 20.62 18.85 -15.97
N SER A 185 20.16 17.64 -15.75
CA SER A 185 18.77 17.28 -16.08
C SER A 185 18.06 16.55 -14.95
#